data_bf18767102dbd555524f5db331933b31
#
_entry.id   bf18767102dbd555524f5db331933b31
#
_cell.length_a   1.000
_cell.length_b   1.000
_cell.length_c   1.000
_cell.angle_alpha   90.00
_cell.angle_beta   90.00
_cell.angle_gamma   90.00
#
_symmetry.space_group_name_H-M   'P 1'
#
loop_
_entity.id
_entity.type
_entity.pdbx_description
1 polymer ?
#
loop_
_entity_poly.entity_id
_entity_poly.type
_entity_poly.pdbx_seq_one_letter_code
_entity_poly.pdbx_strand_id
1 'polypeptide(L)'
;MKEKEKESVIKFVDLSFAYPSRDYIFKKLSFNFFKGEKIGLVGLNGSGKTTLFHLIMGLLNPSGGKIEIFRKERKVENDFVEVRERIGLLFQDPDDQLFSPTVAEDIAFGPLNLRKNHQETKKILKETLEALGLTGFEDRITYNLSYGEKRLVSLATVWAMKPEILLLDEPTIWLDEGTIEKIVQILNSHPHLSYIIISHDKKFLKEATNCIYLMDNGKINKT
;
A
#
# COMPACT_ATOMS: atom_id res chain seq x y z
N MET A 1 25.56 -6.27 -23.31
CA MET A 1 24.84 -6.67 -22.08
C MET A 1 23.36 -6.70 -22.43
N LYS A 2 22.70 -7.87 -22.36
CA LYS A 2 21.24 -7.92 -22.53
C LYS A 2 20.62 -7.15 -21.36
N GLU A 3 19.85 -6.09 -21.64
CA GLU A 3 18.99 -5.48 -20.64
C GLU A 3 18.15 -6.60 -20.02
N LYS A 4 18.28 -6.81 -18.70
CA LYS A 4 17.37 -7.71 -18.00
C LYS A 4 15.97 -7.15 -18.19
N GLU A 5 15.11 -7.86 -18.90
CA GLU A 5 13.68 -7.51 -18.99
C GLU A 5 13.18 -7.29 -17.56
N LYS A 6 12.70 -6.09 -17.28
CA LYS A 6 12.11 -5.75 -15.98
C LYS A 6 10.87 -6.60 -15.77
N GLU A 7 10.79 -7.30 -14.66
CA GLU A 7 9.66 -8.13 -14.31
C GLU A 7 8.45 -7.26 -13.96
N SER A 8 7.40 -7.26 -14.81
CA SER A 8 6.14 -6.59 -14.49
C SER A 8 5.42 -7.36 -13.40
N VAL A 9 5.08 -6.68 -12.30
CA VAL A 9 4.39 -7.27 -11.15
C VAL A 9 2.93 -6.82 -11.05
N ILE A 10 2.59 -5.62 -11.57
CA ILE A 10 1.21 -5.16 -11.75
C ILE A 10 1.10 -4.57 -13.16
N LYS A 11 0.09 -5.00 -13.92
CA LYS A 11 -0.15 -4.50 -15.27
C LYS A 11 -1.64 -4.29 -15.52
N PHE A 12 -1.97 -3.12 -16.01
CA PHE A 12 -3.31 -2.80 -16.52
C PHE A 12 -3.27 -2.78 -18.04
N VAL A 13 -4.28 -3.39 -18.65
CA VAL A 13 -4.46 -3.40 -20.10
C VAL A 13 -5.86 -2.87 -20.40
N ASP A 14 -5.92 -1.69 -20.98
CA ASP A 14 -7.17 -1.00 -21.35
C ASP A 14 -8.21 -0.94 -20.23
N LEU A 15 -7.74 -0.78 -18.99
CA LEU A 15 -8.57 -0.78 -17.78
C LEU A 15 -9.57 0.37 -17.82
N SER A 16 -10.84 0.05 -17.61
CA SER A 16 -11.91 1.03 -17.52
C SER A 16 -12.67 0.84 -16.21
N PHE A 17 -12.99 1.97 -15.54
CA PHE A 17 -13.76 1.95 -14.30
C PHE A 17 -14.58 3.22 -14.13
N ALA A 18 -15.80 3.06 -13.65
CA ALA A 18 -16.68 4.15 -13.18
C ALA A 18 -17.40 3.69 -11.90
N TYR A 19 -17.63 4.59 -10.96
CA TYR A 19 -18.59 4.34 -9.88
C TYR A 19 -20.03 4.39 -10.42
N PRO A 20 -20.98 3.72 -9.76
CA PRO A 20 -22.39 3.79 -10.17
C PRO A 20 -22.85 5.24 -10.32
N SER A 21 -23.52 5.53 -11.43
CA SER A 21 -24.08 6.87 -11.76
C SER A 21 -23.05 8.02 -11.83
N ARG A 22 -21.77 7.71 -12.09
CA ARG A 22 -20.70 8.71 -12.28
C ARG A 22 -19.98 8.50 -13.61
N ASP A 23 -19.29 9.53 -14.06
CA ASP A 23 -18.39 9.45 -15.20
C ASP A 23 -17.24 8.48 -14.94
N TYR A 24 -16.66 7.99 -16.05
CA TYR A 24 -15.49 7.13 -15.99
C TYR A 24 -14.31 7.83 -15.31
N ILE A 25 -13.76 7.19 -14.29
CA ILE A 25 -12.47 7.58 -13.68
C ILE A 25 -11.32 7.12 -14.59
N PHE A 26 -11.42 5.89 -15.09
CA PHE A 26 -10.47 5.34 -16.06
C PHE A 26 -11.17 4.96 -17.34
N LYS A 27 -10.61 5.40 -18.48
CA LYS A 27 -11.03 5.00 -19.83
C LYS A 27 -9.81 4.42 -20.55
N LYS A 28 -9.75 3.08 -20.64
CA LYS A 28 -8.64 2.35 -21.28
C LYS A 28 -7.27 2.72 -20.72
N LEU A 29 -7.14 2.78 -19.39
CA LEU A 29 -5.88 2.99 -18.72
C LEU A 29 -4.98 1.77 -18.95
N SER A 30 -3.77 2.00 -19.46
CA SER A 30 -2.70 1.01 -19.51
C SER A 30 -1.51 1.51 -18.72
N PHE A 31 -0.99 0.66 -17.82
CA PHE A 31 0.10 0.99 -16.93
C PHE A 31 0.84 -0.28 -16.49
N ASN A 32 2.15 -0.21 -16.34
CA ASN A 32 2.96 -1.29 -15.83
C ASN A 32 3.77 -0.82 -14.62
N PHE A 33 3.75 -1.63 -13.57
CA PHE A 33 4.60 -1.48 -12.39
C PHE A 33 5.54 -2.68 -12.30
N PHE A 34 6.83 -2.40 -12.14
CA PHE A 34 7.86 -3.42 -12.20
C PHE A 34 8.45 -3.70 -10.83
N LYS A 35 8.95 -4.91 -10.65
CA LYS A 35 9.63 -5.35 -9.42
C LYS A 35 10.80 -4.43 -9.09
N GLY A 36 10.87 -4.01 -7.83
CA GLY A 36 11.90 -3.11 -7.32
C GLY A 36 11.65 -1.62 -7.64
N GLU A 37 10.54 -1.26 -8.32
CA GLU A 37 10.19 0.14 -8.51
C GLU A 37 9.64 0.76 -7.22
N LYS A 38 9.98 2.01 -7.02
CA LYS A 38 9.58 2.86 -5.90
C LYS A 38 8.96 4.13 -6.47
N ILE A 39 7.64 4.12 -6.59
CA ILE A 39 6.89 5.15 -7.33
C ILE A 39 6.17 6.10 -6.37
N GLY A 40 6.29 7.40 -6.62
CA GLY A 40 5.37 8.42 -6.11
C GLY A 40 4.25 8.64 -7.13
N LEU A 41 3.00 8.52 -6.72
CA LEU A 41 1.83 8.79 -7.54
C LEU A 41 1.14 10.07 -7.07
N VAL A 42 1.25 11.11 -7.87
CA VAL A 42 0.65 12.43 -7.59
C VAL A 42 -0.53 12.72 -8.52
N GLY A 43 -1.36 13.67 -8.17
CA GLY A 43 -2.50 14.10 -8.97
C GLY A 43 -3.56 14.80 -8.12
N LEU A 44 -4.48 15.48 -8.75
CA LEU A 44 -5.57 16.20 -8.07
C LEU A 44 -6.42 15.23 -7.22
N ASN A 45 -7.10 15.78 -6.21
CA ASN A 45 -8.13 15.02 -5.49
C ASN A 45 -9.21 14.59 -6.45
N GLY A 46 -9.67 13.33 -6.32
CA GLY A 46 -10.65 12.74 -7.24
C GLY A 46 -10.07 12.23 -8.58
N SER A 47 -8.75 12.33 -8.83
CA SER A 47 -8.14 11.81 -10.07
C SER A 47 -8.15 10.28 -10.18
N GLY A 48 -8.49 9.56 -9.09
CA GLY A 48 -8.61 8.09 -9.08
C GLY A 48 -7.45 7.35 -8.43
N LYS A 49 -6.52 8.01 -7.72
CA LYS A 49 -5.36 7.37 -7.10
C LYS A 49 -5.74 6.25 -6.12
N THR A 50 -6.58 6.54 -5.14
CA THR A 50 -7.10 5.55 -4.18
C THR A 50 -7.93 4.48 -4.88
N THR A 51 -8.74 4.86 -5.89
CA THR A 51 -9.51 3.91 -6.72
C THR A 51 -8.59 2.91 -7.41
N LEU A 52 -7.43 3.35 -7.89
CA LEU A 52 -6.43 2.47 -8.48
C LEU A 52 -5.94 1.41 -7.48
N PHE A 53 -5.65 1.81 -6.24
CA PHE A 53 -5.26 0.88 -5.18
C PHE A 53 -6.36 -0.13 -4.86
N HIS A 54 -7.60 0.32 -4.79
CA HIS A 54 -8.73 -0.57 -4.54
C HIS A 54 -8.93 -1.60 -5.69
N LEU A 55 -8.71 -1.21 -6.94
CA LEU A 55 -8.73 -2.13 -8.08
C LEU A 55 -7.59 -3.15 -8.03
N ILE A 56 -6.37 -2.74 -7.64
CA ILE A 56 -5.23 -3.66 -7.44
C ILE A 56 -5.55 -4.69 -6.37
N MET A 57 -6.20 -4.28 -5.28
CA MET A 57 -6.53 -5.17 -4.15
C MET A 57 -7.81 -6.00 -4.38
N GLY A 58 -8.52 -5.80 -5.49
CA GLY A 58 -9.79 -6.47 -5.77
C GLY A 58 -10.94 -6.03 -4.88
N LEU A 59 -10.84 -4.84 -4.28
CA LEU A 59 -11.93 -4.21 -3.51
C LEU A 59 -12.97 -3.56 -4.43
N LEU A 60 -12.58 -3.30 -5.67
CA LEU A 60 -13.41 -2.82 -6.76
C LEU A 60 -13.17 -3.68 -8.01
N ASN A 61 -14.22 -3.87 -8.80
CA ASN A 61 -14.13 -4.60 -10.06
C ASN A 61 -14.10 -3.64 -11.25
N PRO A 62 -13.19 -3.80 -12.21
CA PRO A 62 -13.18 -2.99 -13.42
C PRO A 62 -14.43 -3.21 -14.25
N SER A 63 -14.90 -2.17 -14.96
CA SER A 63 -15.98 -2.27 -15.93
C SER A 63 -15.51 -2.77 -17.31
N GLY A 64 -14.19 -2.79 -17.54
CA GLY A 64 -13.58 -3.30 -18.77
C GLY A 64 -12.06 -3.34 -18.69
N GLY A 65 -11.44 -4.02 -19.65
CA GLY A 65 -10.00 -4.24 -19.65
C GLY A 65 -9.56 -5.38 -18.73
N LYS A 66 -8.27 -5.43 -18.40
CA LYS A 66 -7.67 -6.51 -17.60
C LYS A 66 -6.72 -5.99 -16.56
N ILE A 67 -6.67 -6.69 -15.42
CA ILE A 67 -5.69 -6.53 -14.36
C ILE A 67 -4.86 -7.82 -14.29
N GLU A 68 -3.56 -7.71 -14.54
CA GLU A 68 -2.61 -8.79 -14.33
C GLU A 68 -1.73 -8.44 -13.11
N ILE A 69 -1.68 -9.33 -12.11
CA ILE A 69 -0.82 -9.18 -10.94
C ILE A 69 -0.05 -10.49 -10.75
N PHE A 70 1.27 -10.37 -10.60
CA PHE A 70 2.18 -11.50 -10.54
C PHE A 70 2.01 -12.45 -11.73
N ARG A 71 1.87 -11.87 -12.95
CA ARG A 71 1.71 -12.58 -14.24
C ARG A 71 0.42 -13.42 -14.35
N LYS A 72 -0.56 -13.18 -13.49
CA LYS A 72 -1.87 -13.83 -13.54
C LYS A 72 -2.96 -12.77 -13.73
N GLU A 73 -3.89 -13.03 -14.64
CA GLU A 73 -5.09 -12.20 -14.77
C GLU A 73 -5.96 -12.39 -13.51
N ARG A 74 -6.50 -11.30 -12.98
CA ARG A 74 -7.34 -11.28 -11.77
C ARG A 74 -8.74 -10.81 -12.13
N LYS A 75 -9.75 -11.64 -11.86
CA LYS A 75 -11.14 -11.38 -12.26
C LYS A 75 -12.14 -11.60 -11.14
N VAL A 76 -11.96 -12.63 -10.35
CA VAL A 76 -12.89 -13.03 -9.30
C VAL A 76 -12.25 -12.92 -7.94
N GLU A 77 -13.06 -12.83 -6.90
CA GLU A 77 -12.60 -12.63 -5.52
C GLU A 77 -11.47 -13.60 -5.12
N ASN A 78 -11.61 -14.86 -5.50
CA ASN A 78 -10.62 -15.88 -5.15
C ASN A 78 -9.23 -15.63 -5.77
N ASP A 79 -9.17 -14.91 -6.89
CA ASP A 79 -7.89 -14.55 -7.51
C ASP A 79 -7.11 -13.53 -6.68
N PHE A 80 -7.80 -12.74 -5.86
CA PHE A 80 -7.20 -11.69 -5.04
C PHE A 80 -6.73 -12.17 -3.66
N VAL A 81 -7.03 -13.40 -3.25
CA VAL A 81 -6.50 -13.97 -2.00
C VAL A 81 -4.96 -13.94 -2.02
N GLU A 82 -4.33 -14.50 -3.05
CA GLU A 82 -2.87 -14.48 -3.23
C GLU A 82 -2.33 -13.03 -3.31
N VAL A 83 -3.08 -12.12 -3.94
CA VAL A 83 -2.69 -10.71 -4.06
C VAL A 83 -2.60 -10.07 -2.68
N ARG A 84 -3.62 -10.23 -1.85
CA ARG A 84 -3.69 -9.68 -0.49
C ARG A 84 -2.70 -10.31 0.50
N GLU A 85 -2.19 -11.50 0.22
CA GLU A 85 -1.09 -12.10 0.98
C GLU A 85 0.27 -11.46 0.69
N ARG A 86 0.46 -10.91 -0.53
CA ARG A 86 1.74 -10.43 -1.04
C ARG A 86 1.82 -8.92 -1.24
N ILE A 87 0.68 -8.25 -1.30
CA ILE A 87 0.58 -6.79 -1.41
C ILE A 87 -0.07 -6.25 -0.16
N GLY A 88 0.61 -5.33 0.51
CA GLY A 88 0.09 -4.60 1.66
C GLY A 88 -0.52 -3.27 1.22
N LEU A 89 -1.73 -2.97 1.69
CA LEU A 89 -2.41 -1.69 1.47
C LEU A 89 -2.52 -0.93 2.79
N LEU A 90 -1.97 0.28 2.81
CA LEU A 90 -2.25 1.26 3.87
C LEU A 90 -3.39 2.16 3.39
N PHE A 91 -4.52 2.09 4.05
CA PHE A 91 -5.68 2.95 3.76
C PHE A 91 -5.41 4.40 4.15
N GLN A 92 -6.11 5.33 3.50
CA GLN A 92 -5.99 6.75 3.80
C GLN A 92 -6.48 7.08 5.22
N ASP A 93 -7.60 6.50 5.65
CA ASP A 93 -8.12 6.65 7.00
C ASP A 93 -7.73 5.44 7.86
N PRO A 94 -7.02 5.62 8.99
CA PRO A 94 -6.67 4.51 9.87
C PRO A 94 -7.88 3.85 10.53
N ASP A 95 -9.00 4.56 10.70
CA ASP A 95 -10.23 3.98 11.27
C ASP A 95 -10.92 3.00 10.29
N ASP A 96 -10.59 3.05 8.99
CA ASP A 96 -11.01 2.03 8.00
C ASP A 96 -10.14 0.75 8.07
N GLN A 97 -9.02 0.79 8.80
CA GLN A 97 -8.04 -0.31 8.85
C GLN A 97 -7.93 -0.95 10.23
N LEU A 98 -8.01 -0.17 11.30
CA LEU A 98 -7.85 -0.65 12.67
C LEU A 98 -9.22 -1.05 13.24
N PHE A 99 -9.34 -2.29 13.70
CA PHE A 99 -10.63 -2.85 14.15
C PHE A 99 -10.53 -3.72 15.40
N SER A 100 -9.32 -4.06 15.84
CA SER A 100 -9.10 -4.87 17.04
C SER A 100 -9.07 -4.02 18.31
N PRO A 101 -9.37 -4.59 19.49
CA PRO A 101 -9.32 -3.88 20.76
C PRO A 101 -7.95 -3.30 21.08
N THR A 102 -6.86 -4.04 20.80
CA THR A 102 -5.49 -3.63 21.14
C THR A 102 -4.58 -3.55 19.91
N VAL A 103 -3.53 -2.75 20.05
CA VAL A 103 -2.47 -2.62 19.02
C VAL A 103 -1.84 -3.96 18.68
N ALA A 104 -1.56 -4.80 19.70
CA ALA A 104 -0.97 -6.10 19.47
C ALA A 104 -1.88 -7.01 18.63
N GLU A 105 -3.19 -6.98 18.88
CA GLU A 105 -4.17 -7.78 18.14
C GLU A 105 -4.29 -7.30 16.69
N ASP A 106 -4.35 -6.00 16.43
CA ASP A 106 -4.37 -5.46 15.07
C ASP A 106 -3.12 -5.84 14.28
N ILE A 107 -1.92 -5.69 14.86
CA ILE A 107 -0.67 -6.04 14.19
C ILE A 107 -0.54 -7.56 13.98
N ALA A 108 -1.01 -8.38 14.94
CA ALA A 108 -0.94 -9.82 14.86
C ALA A 108 -1.91 -10.43 13.84
N PHE A 109 -2.99 -9.72 13.51
CA PHE A 109 -4.06 -10.21 12.64
C PHE A 109 -3.53 -10.67 11.27
N GLY A 110 -2.74 -9.85 10.60
CA GLY A 110 -2.15 -10.18 9.30
C GLY A 110 -1.27 -11.43 9.33
N PRO A 111 -0.23 -11.50 10.17
CA PRO A 111 0.61 -12.69 10.33
C PRO A 111 -0.16 -13.97 10.67
N LEU A 112 -1.17 -13.91 11.54
CA LEU A 112 -2.02 -15.07 11.86
C LEU A 112 -2.82 -15.55 10.64
N ASN A 113 -3.39 -14.64 9.85
CA ASN A 113 -4.08 -14.98 8.60
C ASN A 113 -3.13 -15.58 7.55
N LEU A 114 -1.86 -15.19 7.57
CA LEU A 114 -0.78 -15.80 6.78
C LEU A 114 -0.29 -17.12 7.39
N ARG A 115 -1.04 -17.72 8.32
CA ARG A 115 -0.78 -19.02 8.96
C ARG A 115 0.53 -19.08 9.75
N LYS A 116 1.03 -17.94 10.23
CA LYS A 116 2.15 -17.93 11.18
C LYS A 116 1.69 -18.47 12.51
N ASN A 117 2.54 -19.28 13.16
CA ASN A 117 2.23 -19.75 14.50
C ASN A 117 2.38 -18.63 15.55
N HIS A 118 1.91 -18.86 16.78
CA HIS A 118 1.93 -17.86 17.85
C HIS A 118 3.34 -17.34 18.19
N GLN A 119 4.36 -18.21 18.16
CA GLN A 119 5.73 -17.79 18.46
C GLN A 119 6.30 -16.89 17.37
N GLU A 120 6.08 -17.25 16.09
CA GLU A 120 6.46 -16.42 14.95
C GLU A 120 5.73 -15.09 14.96
N THR A 121 4.42 -15.10 15.23
CA THR A 121 3.60 -13.88 15.30
C THR A 121 4.08 -12.94 16.40
N LYS A 122 4.38 -13.48 17.61
CA LYS A 122 4.93 -12.70 18.72
C LYS A 122 6.29 -12.07 18.38
N LYS A 123 7.15 -12.80 17.66
CA LYS A 123 8.42 -12.29 17.18
C LYS A 123 8.23 -11.17 16.16
N ILE A 124 7.35 -11.38 15.17
CA ILE A 124 7.02 -10.37 14.14
C ILE A 124 6.44 -9.12 14.79
N LEU A 125 5.51 -9.27 15.73
CA LEU A 125 4.94 -8.15 16.48
C LEU A 125 6.03 -7.30 17.13
N LYS A 126 6.92 -7.94 17.90
CA LYS A 126 8.02 -7.25 18.59
C LYS A 126 8.94 -6.50 17.60
N GLU A 127 9.41 -7.20 16.55
CA GLU A 127 10.25 -6.61 15.49
C GLU A 127 9.58 -5.41 14.83
N THR A 128 8.27 -5.50 14.58
CA THR A 128 7.48 -4.44 13.93
C THR A 128 7.35 -3.21 14.83
N LEU A 129 7.02 -3.41 16.10
CA LEU A 129 6.91 -2.33 17.09
C LEU A 129 8.24 -1.61 17.29
N GLU A 130 9.33 -2.36 17.39
CA GLU A 130 10.69 -1.79 17.51
C GLU A 130 11.05 -0.97 16.26
N ALA A 131 10.82 -1.50 15.07
CA ALA A 131 11.15 -0.84 13.80
C ALA A 131 10.41 0.50 13.63
N LEU A 132 9.15 0.56 14.03
CA LEU A 132 8.30 1.75 13.86
C LEU A 132 8.29 2.67 15.09
N GLY A 133 9.06 2.34 16.15
CA GLY A 133 9.13 3.15 17.38
C GLY A 133 7.86 3.10 18.22
N LEU A 134 7.12 1.98 18.15
CA LEU A 134 5.89 1.72 18.87
C LEU A 134 6.07 0.79 20.07
N THR A 135 7.29 0.59 20.53
CA THR A 135 7.59 -0.23 21.73
C THR A 135 6.80 0.26 22.94
N GLY A 136 6.09 -0.64 23.63
CA GLY A 136 5.22 -0.30 24.76
C GLY A 136 3.79 0.10 24.36
N PHE A 137 3.43 -0.08 23.09
CA PHE A 137 2.07 0.16 22.62
C PHE A 137 1.20 -1.11 22.61
N GLU A 138 1.77 -2.26 22.91
CA GLU A 138 1.18 -3.58 22.74
C GLU A 138 -0.26 -3.66 23.29
N ASP A 139 -0.42 -3.25 24.54
CA ASP A 139 -1.69 -3.34 25.28
C ASP A 139 -2.55 -2.08 25.18
N ARG A 140 -2.12 -1.06 24.41
CA ARG A 140 -2.93 0.14 24.23
C ARG A 140 -4.17 -0.16 23.45
N ILE A 141 -5.27 0.42 23.89
CA ILE A 141 -6.56 0.35 23.22
C ILE A 141 -6.50 1.18 21.94
N THR A 142 -6.69 0.55 20.80
CA THR A 142 -6.55 1.16 19.46
C THR A 142 -7.46 2.40 19.32
N TYR A 143 -8.67 2.32 19.81
CA TYR A 143 -9.64 3.43 19.74
C TYR A 143 -9.16 4.70 20.48
N ASN A 144 -8.37 4.57 21.53
CA ASN A 144 -7.89 5.69 22.36
C ASN A 144 -6.60 6.34 21.82
N LEU A 145 -6.05 5.86 20.73
CA LEU A 145 -4.85 6.41 20.13
C LEU A 145 -5.14 7.77 19.45
N SER A 146 -4.18 8.68 19.49
CA SER A 146 -4.18 9.87 18.63
C SER A 146 -4.17 9.46 17.16
N TYR A 147 -4.59 10.37 16.27
CA TYR A 147 -4.65 10.05 14.84
C TYR A 147 -3.28 9.69 14.26
N GLY A 148 -2.20 10.38 14.69
CA GLY A 148 -0.84 10.03 14.30
C GLY A 148 -0.39 8.66 14.81
N GLU A 149 -0.72 8.30 16.06
CA GLU A 149 -0.44 6.97 16.60
C GLU A 149 -1.23 5.89 15.83
N LYS A 150 -2.52 6.11 15.55
CA LYS A 150 -3.32 5.22 14.70
C LYS A 150 -2.69 5.03 13.33
N ARG A 151 -2.16 6.11 12.73
CA ARG A 151 -1.49 6.05 11.43
C ARG A 151 -0.26 5.16 11.45
N LEU A 152 0.58 5.27 12.48
CA LEU A 152 1.74 4.40 12.66
C LEU A 152 1.35 2.95 12.93
N VAL A 153 0.32 2.72 13.73
CA VAL A 153 -0.20 1.37 13.99
C VAL A 153 -0.77 0.76 12.72
N SER A 154 -1.51 1.52 11.90
CA SER A 154 -1.97 1.04 10.58
C SER A 154 -0.81 0.67 9.65
N LEU A 155 0.27 1.46 9.64
CA LEU A 155 1.47 1.09 8.90
C LEU A 155 2.10 -0.20 9.48
N ALA A 156 2.09 -0.36 10.80
CA ALA A 156 2.61 -1.54 11.47
C ALA A 156 1.84 -2.82 11.09
N THR A 157 0.50 -2.76 10.97
CA THR A 157 -0.31 -3.92 10.56
C THR A 157 0.09 -4.42 9.18
N VAL A 158 0.33 -3.50 8.24
CA VAL A 158 0.76 -3.83 6.88
C VAL A 158 2.21 -4.33 6.85
N TRP A 159 3.09 -3.66 7.59
CA TRP A 159 4.51 -4.00 7.66
C TRP A 159 4.75 -5.39 8.23
N ALA A 160 3.99 -5.79 9.25
CA ALA A 160 4.06 -7.09 9.91
C ALA A 160 3.81 -8.27 8.94
N MET A 161 3.07 -8.06 7.87
CA MET A 161 2.82 -9.07 6.84
C MET A 161 4.04 -9.36 5.97
N LYS A 162 5.09 -8.51 6.00
CA LYS A 162 6.30 -8.59 5.16
C LYS A 162 5.95 -8.69 3.66
N PRO A 163 5.16 -7.77 3.12
CA PRO A 163 4.68 -7.84 1.74
C PRO A 163 5.82 -7.65 0.73
N GLU A 164 5.61 -8.13 -0.51
CA GLU A 164 6.51 -7.89 -1.64
C GLU A 164 6.30 -6.50 -2.25
N ILE A 165 5.07 -5.99 -2.14
CA ILE A 165 4.67 -4.68 -2.64
C ILE A 165 3.88 -3.95 -1.55
N LEU A 166 4.17 -2.66 -1.37
CA LEU A 166 3.39 -1.76 -0.54
C LEU A 166 2.62 -0.75 -1.41
N LEU A 167 1.35 -0.59 -1.11
CA LEU A 167 0.51 0.49 -1.60
C LEU A 167 0.21 1.42 -0.42
N LEU A 168 0.79 2.61 -0.42
CA LEU A 168 0.71 3.53 0.71
C LEU A 168 -0.12 4.76 0.32
N ASP A 169 -1.33 4.88 0.87
CA ASP A 169 -2.22 6.02 0.62
C ASP A 169 -2.04 7.07 1.72
N GLU A 170 -1.38 8.20 1.38
CA GLU A 170 -1.05 9.33 2.26
C GLU A 170 -0.39 8.89 3.59
N PRO A 171 0.74 8.16 3.56
CA PRO A 171 1.31 7.52 4.76
C PRO A 171 1.81 8.51 5.82
N THR A 172 2.01 9.76 5.49
CA THR A 172 2.63 10.78 6.35
C THR A 172 1.67 11.80 6.95
N ILE A 173 0.39 11.74 6.62
CA ILE A 173 -0.62 12.65 7.17
C ILE A 173 -0.65 12.53 8.69
N TRP A 174 -0.65 13.68 9.39
CA TRP A 174 -0.70 13.81 10.84
C TRP A 174 0.54 13.30 11.59
N LEU A 175 1.64 13.02 10.88
CA LEU A 175 2.91 12.64 11.49
C LEU A 175 3.84 13.85 11.61
N ASP A 176 4.64 13.86 12.66
CA ASP A 176 5.73 14.80 12.84
C ASP A 176 6.92 14.48 11.90
N GLU A 177 7.78 15.48 11.67
CA GLU A 177 8.90 15.36 10.73
C GLU A 177 9.87 14.21 11.11
N GLY A 178 10.16 14.03 12.40
CA GLY A 178 11.05 12.97 12.86
C GLY A 178 10.49 11.58 12.60
N THR A 179 9.17 11.42 12.70
CA THR A 179 8.47 10.17 12.37
C THR A 179 8.48 9.92 10.87
N ILE A 180 8.27 10.95 10.05
CA ILE A 180 8.36 10.86 8.58
C ILE A 180 9.76 10.42 8.15
N GLU A 181 10.82 11.01 8.73
CA GLU A 181 12.20 10.63 8.43
C GLU A 181 12.48 9.15 8.78
N LYS A 182 11.95 8.64 9.89
CA LYS A 182 12.06 7.21 10.22
C LYS A 182 11.39 6.31 9.17
N ILE A 183 10.19 6.68 8.70
CA ILE A 183 9.50 5.93 7.63
C ILE A 183 10.35 5.91 6.37
N VAL A 184 10.93 7.05 5.97
CA VAL A 184 11.85 7.13 4.81
C VAL A 184 13.05 6.20 5.00
N GLN A 185 13.69 6.21 6.18
CA GLN A 185 14.81 5.32 6.48
C GLN A 185 14.43 3.85 6.38
N ILE A 186 13.27 3.47 6.93
CA ILE A 186 12.76 2.10 6.87
C ILE A 186 12.52 1.68 5.40
N LEU A 187 11.84 2.49 4.61
CA LEU A 187 11.59 2.21 3.20
C LEU A 187 12.88 2.09 2.38
N ASN A 188 13.87 2.93 2.66
CA ASN A 188 15.15 2.92 1.97
C ASN A 188 16.07 1.78 2.41
N SER A 189 15.95 1.28 3.65
CA SER A 189 16.71 0.13 4.14
C SER A 189 16.29 -1.21 3.49
N HIS A 190 15.18 -1.22 2.73
CA HIS A 190 14.66 -2.40 2.02
C HIS A 190 14.75 -2.21 0.50
N PRO A 191 15.94 -2.43 -0.12
CA PRO A 191 16.17 -2.13 -1.55
C PRO A 191 15.33 -2.99 -2.49
N HIS A 192 14.91 -4.18 -2.06
CA HIS A 192 14.10 -5.11 -2.87
C HIS A 192 12.60 -4.88 -2.74
N LEU A 193 12.16 -4.06 -1.79
CA LEU A 193 10.76 -3.73 -1.60
C LEU A 193 10.28 -2.83 -2.74
N SER A 194 9.18 -3.21 -3.36
CA SER A 194 8.50 -2.40 -4.37
C SER A 194 7.37 -1.62 -3.71
N TYR A 195 7.13 -0.38 -4.10
CA TYR A 195 5.98 0.34 -3.58
C TYR A 195 5.47 1.46 -4.48
N ILE A 196 4.19 1.76 -4.30
CA ILE A 196 3.54 2.95 -4.86
C ILE A 196 3.04 3.78 -3.68
N ILE A 197 3.48 5.02 -3.61
CA ILE A 197 3.08 5.98 -2.57
C ILE A 197 2.22 7.07 -3.20
N ILE A 198 1.01 7.24 -2.71
CA ILE A 198 0.20 8.42 -2.95
C ILE A 198 0.53 9.41 -1.84
N SER A 199 1.00 10.60 -2.19
CA SER A 199 1.21 11.67 -1.21
C SER A 199 1.21 13.05 -1.87
N HIS A 200 0.82 14.05 -1.10
CA HIS A 200 0.96 15.47 -1.44
C HIS A 200 2.26 16.09 -0.91
N ASP A 201 2.99 15.36 -0.05
CA ASP A 201 4.28 15.77 0.49
C ASP A 201 5.41 15.52 -0.53
N LYS A 202 5.82 16.60 -1.21
CA LYS A 202 6.88 16.53 -2.23
C LYS A 202 8.26 16.17 -1.64
N LYS A 203 8.56 16.60 -0.39
CA LYS A 203 9.83 16.29 0.28
C LYS A 203 9.89 14.78 0.55
N PHE A 204 8.85 14.24 1.15
CA PHE A 204 8.73 12.81 1.42
C PHE A 204 8.85 11.96 0.15
N LEU A 205 8.11 12.31 -0.91
CA LEU A 205 8.17 11.58 -2.17
C LEU A 205 9.57 11.60 -2.79
N LYS A 206 10.26 12.76 -2.75
CA LYS A 206 11.63 12.88 -3.28
C LYS A 206 12.63 12.01 -2.54
N GLU A 207 12.47 11.84 -1.24
CA GLU A 207 13.37 11.05 -0.40
C GLU A 207 13.04 9.55 -0.42
N ALA A 208 11.76 9.20 -0.56
CA ALA A 208 11.30 7.83 -0.51
C ALA A 208 11.22 7.16 -1.89
N THR A 209 11.11 7.88 -3.01
CA THR A 209 10.82 7.27 -4.32
C THR A 209 11.89 7.53 -5.37
N ASN A 210 11.96 6.66 -6.39
CA ASN A 210 12.92 6.77 -7.49
C ASN A 210 12.33 7.50 -8.71
N CYS A 211 11.02 7.57 -8.81
CA CYS A 211 10.31 8.22 -9.90
C CYS A 211 8.92 8.67 -9.45
N ILE A 212 8.43 9.70 -10.10
CA ILE A 212 7.10 10.26 -9.84
C ILE A 212 6.26 10.11 -11.09
N TYR A 213 5.00 9.72 -10.90
CA TYR A 213 3.99 9.66 -11.94
C TYR A 213 2.84 10.59 -11.60
N LEU A 214 2.35 11.30 -12.60
CA LEU A 214 1.15 12.14 -12.50
C LEU A 214 -0.06 11.35 -12.98
N MET A 215 -1.07 11.25 -12.13
CA MET A 215 -2.40 10.78 -12.52
C MET A 215 -3.26 11.99 -12.86
N ASP A 216 -3.65 12.09 -14.12
CA ASP A 216 -4.50 13.15 -14.63
C ASP A 216 -5.46 12.61 -15.68
N ASN A 217 -6.75 12.99 -15.59
CA ASN A 217 -7.79 12.60 -16.55
C ASN A 217 -7.79 11.09 -16.88
N GLY A 218 -7.62 10.24 -15.85
CA GLY A 218 -7.63 8.79 -15.98
C GLY A 218 -6.41 8.19 -16.69
N LYS A 219 -5.33 8.97 -16.85
CA LYS A 219 -4.03 8.53 -17.39
C LYS A 219 -2.94 8.65 -16.34
N ILE A 220 -1.92 7.81 -16.46
CA ILE A 220 -0.72 7.83 -15.61
C ILE A 220 0.48 8.12 -16.50
N ASN A 221 1.16 9.23 -16.26
CA ASN A 221 2.32 9.68 -17.04
C ASN A 221 3.51 9.88 -16.10
N LYS A 222 4.68 9.46 -16.54
CA LYS A 222 5.93 9.72 -15.81
C LYS A 222 6.27 11.22 -15.93
N THR A 223 6.59 11.85 -14.79
CA THR A 223 7.01 13.27 -14.74
C THR A 223 8.52 13.40 -14.80
#